data_8422be0c2babdfa461745c8d547438d8
#
_entry.id   8422be0c2babdfa461745c8d547438d8
#
_cell.length_a   1.000
_cell.length_b   1.000
_cell.length_c   1.000
_cell.angle_alpha   90.00
_cell.angle_beta   90.00
_cell.angle_gamma   90.00
#
_symmetry.space_group_name_H-M   'P 1'
#
loop_
_entity.id
_entity.type
_entity.pdbx_description
1 polymer ?
#
loop_
_entity_poly.entity_id
_entity_poly.type
_entity_poly.pdbx_seq_one_letter_code
_entity_poly.pdbx_strand_id
1 'polypeptide(L)'
;MKSEEFRVWLREVKMMTSSTVNSRVKNCEVVERYEGNLDTLFSKDKLSGLLKKLTYSKFDARNNVPPSHNIPIDGNIYTGTATYKSAVTRYLEFKEYSLSSPSQSNQEAIHTYSSEKIFPKRNMNMDWPVWELPSSSTILNLARMIIPYIRFLHPSIVEAVVEDNEKHREVWKRNLIERNIDPDFYLWEKSSCAFPGIRRHSGSQEISFYKKQIERKNFQINEALRLDDNTFPKHIWSFIFLDSPFKNKGPSGYSLAHLADHKEYKNRNQYEFFGPQNHNIKFHGLYTCVSNTIYLPNELLKPTDFNSDIRILFLNKIQDLYGSICNIIHPSFRIKPSIWNIHDFDWAEPAGDLANIGHFLEFRHQAIESLWQR
;
A
#
# COMPACT_ATOMS: atom_id res chain seq x y z
N MET A 1 26.01 -7.85 22.92
CA MET A 1 25.76 -7.17 21.61
C MET A 1 26.25 -5.72 21.68
N LYS A 2 26.84 -5.21 20.61
CA LYS A 2 27.23 -3.81 20.45
C LYS A 2 26.03 -2.95 20.03
N SER A 3 25.13 -2.68 20.95
CA SER A 3 23.80 -2.11 20.68
C SER A 3 23.86 -0.73 20.04
N GLU A 4 24.72 0.19 20.52
CA GLU A 4 24.79 1.54 19.99
C GLU A 4 25.43 1.59 18.60
N GLU A 5 26.52 0.84 18.39
CA GLU A 5 27.16 0.75 17.06
C GLU A 5 26.19 0.13 16.04
N PHE A 6 25.45 -0.90 16.43
CA PHE A 6 24.41 -1.52 15.59
C PHE A 6 23.27 -0.58 15.30
N ARG A 7 22.82 0.24 16.27
CA ARG A 7 21.80 1.26 16.11
C ARG A 7 22.21 2.32 15.09
N VAL A 8 23.45 2.82 15.20
CA VAL A 8 24.02 3.79 14.25
C VAL A 8 24.08 3.18 12.86
N TRP A 9 24.60 1.97 12.72
CA TRP A 9 24.68 1.28 11.42
C TRP A 9 23.33 1.05 10.77
N LEU A 10 22.29 0.64 11.53
CA LEU A 10 20.92 0.49 11.02
C LEU A 10 20.36 1.81 10.51
N ARG A 11 20.68 2.91 11.17
CA ARG A 11 20.20 4.24 10.81
C ARG A 11 20.95 4.83 9.62
N GLU A 12 22.28 4.77 9.62
CA GLU A 12 23.12 5.49 8.68
C GLU A 12 23.49 4.66 7.44
N VAL A 13 23.72 3.37 7.60
CA VAL A 13 24.07 2.49 6.47
C VAL A 13 22.83 1.83 5.86
N LYS A 14 21.88 1.37 6.69
CA LYS A 14 20.64 0.75 6.20
C LYS A 14 19.47 1.73 6.05
N MET A 15 19.64 3.00 6.39
CA MET A 15 18.64 4.08 6.23
C MET A 15 17.29 3.75 6.84
N MET A 16 17.26 3.03 7.96
CA MET A 16 16.02 2.59 8.60
C MET A 16 15.42 3.69 9.48
N THR A 17 14.08 3.72 9.55
CA THR A 17 13.37 4.65 10.44
C THR A 17 13.66 4.36 11.92
N SER A 18 13.59 5.38 12.78
CA SER A 18 13.88 5.24 14.21
C SER A 18 13.03 4.17 14.90
N SER A 19 11.76 4.01 14.53
CA SER A 19 10.89 2.96 15.07
C SER A 19 11.36 1.55 14.67
N THR A 20 11.78 1.37 13.42
CA THR A 20 12.33 0.10 12.93
C THR A 20 13.67 -0.22 13.60
N VAL A 21 14.56 0.76 13.75
CA VAL A 21 15.84 0.62 14.46
C VAL A 21 15.61 0.16 15.89
N ASN A 22 14.73 0.85 16.63
CA ASN A 22 14.42 0.49 18.02
C ASN A 22 13.85 -0.94 18.12
N SER A 23 12.97 -1.32 17.21
CA SER A 23 12.40 -2.68 17.16
C SER A 23 13.49 -3.73 16.89
N ARG A 24 14.40 -3.49 15.95
CA ARG A 24 15.49 -4.44 15.62
C ARG A 24 16.46 -4.63 16.79
N VAL A 25 16.87 -3.54 17.42
CA VAL A 25 17.77 -3.59 18.59
C VAL A 25 17.10 -4.31 19.74
N LYS A 26 15.85 -3.95 20.09
CA LYS A 26 15.09 -4.60 21.17
C LYS A 26 14.89 -6.10 20.92
N ASN A 27 14.62 -6.50 19.69
CA ASN A 27 14.49 -7.91 19.33
C ASN A 27 15.81 -8.68 19.50
N CYS A 28 16.94 -8.08 19.14
CA CYS A 28 18.26 -8.67 19.39
C CYS A 28 18.54 -8.79 20.91
N GLU A 29 18.19 -7.80 21.72
CA GLU A 29 18.32 -7.85 23.18
C GLU A 29 17.47 -8.98 23.80
N VAL A 30 16.26 -9.19 23.29
CA VAL A 30 15.43 -10.34 23.70
C VAL A 30 16.12 -11.65 23.34
N VAL A 31 16.63 -11.79 22.11
CA VAL A 31 17.36 -12.99 21.69
C VAL A 31 18.58 -13.25 22.59
N GLU A 32 19.38 -12.22 22.90
CA GLU A 32 20.52 -12.37 23.80
C GLU A 32 20.14 -12.89 25.21
N ARG A 33 19.01 -12.46 25.71
CA ARG A 33 18.50 -12.86 27.04
C ARG A 33 18.25 -14.36 27.14
N TYR A 34 17.81 -15.00 26.06
CA TYR A 34 17.39 -16.41 26.06
C TYR A 34 18.35 -17.35 25.35
N GLU A 35 19.12 -16.87 24.39
CA GLU A 35 19.98 -17.71 23.53
C GLU A 35 21.48 -17.42 23.72
N GLY A 36 21.85 -16.37 24.49
CA GLY A 36 23.22 -15.98 24.78
C GLY A 36 23.72 -14.79 23.95
N ASN A 37 24.87 -14.26 24.36
CA ASN A 37 25.45 -13.04 23.80
C ASN A 37 25.76 -13.18 22.30
N LEU A 38 25.22 -12.28 21.44
CA LEU A 38 25.33 -12.34 19.99
C LEU A 38 26.77 -12.17 19.51
N ASP A 39 27.62 -11.39 20.20
CA ASP A 39 29.03 -11.24 19.80
C ASP A 39 29.80 -12.54 20.03
N THR A 40 29.53 -13.23 21.14
CA THR A 40 30.15 -14.54 21.45
C THR A 40 29.68 -15.58 20.41
N LEU A 41 28.40 -15.64 20.13
CA LEU A 41 27.84 -16.56 19.14
C LEU A 41 28.35 -16.26 17.72
N PHE A 42 28.52 -14.98 17.37
CA PHE A 42 29.14 -14.58 16.10
C PHE A 42 30.60 -15.06 16.00
N SER A 43 31.37 -14.91 17.07
CA SER A 43 32.77 -15.36 17.08
C SER A 43 32.90 -16.87 16.98
N LYS A 44 31.91 -17.62 17.48
CA LYS A 44 31.89 -19.09 17.45
C LYS A 44 31.58 -19.68 16.09
N ASP A 45 30.51 -19.23 15.44
CA ASP A 45 29.98 -19.83 14.22
C ASP A 45 29.27 -18.84 13.26
N LYS A 46 29.55 -17.54 13.40
CA LYS A 46 28.89 -16.46 12.65
C LYS A 46 27.38 -16.49 12.77
N LEU A 47 26.85 -16.80 13.96
CA LEU A 47 25.41 -16.90 14.26
C LEU A 47 24.67 -18.02 13.51
N SER A 48 25.37 -18.93 12.81
CA SER A 48 24.76 -19.97 11.97
C SER A 48 23.87 -20.90 12.80
N GLY A 49 24.35 -21.37 13.96
CA GLY A 49 23.59 -22.22 14.88
C GLY A 49 22.35 -21.52 15.42
N LEU A 50 22.45 -20.24 15.77
CA LEU A 50 21.31 -19.44 16.24
C LEU A 50 20.28 -19.23 15.13
N LEU A 51 20.69 -18.85 13.92
CA LEU A 51 19.79 -18.66 12.78
C LEU A 51 19.06 -19.96 12.39
N LYS A 52 19.71 -21.12 12.57
CA LYS A 52 19.06 -22.42 12.39
C LYS A 52 17.99 -22.65 13.47
N LYS A 53 18.26 -22.37 14.74
CA LYS A 53 17.27 -22.43 15.83
C LYS A 53 16.08 -21.49 15.61
N LEU A 54 16.33 -20.30 15.06
CA LEU A 54 15.31 -19.31 14.69
C LEU A 54 14.64 -19.59 13.34
N THR A 55 14.71 -20.82 12.86
CA THR A 55 13.98 -21.25 11.65
C THR A 55 12.77 -22.07 12.07
N TYR A 56 11.57 -21.54 11.80
CA TYR A 56 10.29 -22.17 12.12
C TYR A 56 9.34 -21.96 10.95
N SER A 57 8.87 -23.02 10.34
CA SER A 57 8.08 -22.98 9.12
C SER A 57 6.58 -22.92 9.38
N LYS A 58 5.80 -22.59 8.36
CA LYS A 58 4.32 -22.72 8.42
C LYS A 58 3.88 -24.17 8.60
N PHE A 59 4.67 -25.12 8.15
CA PHE A 59 4.39 -26.54 8.34
C PHE A 59 4.55 -26.91 9.84
N ASP A 60 5.63 -26.44 10.49
CA ASP A 60 5.84 -26.66 11.92
C ASP A 60 4.69 -26.06 12.76
N ALA A 61 4.27 -24.84 12.39
CA ALA A 61 3.16 -24.17 13.06
C ALA A 61 1.82 -24.92 12.92
N ARG A 62 1.54 -25.49 11.74
CA ARG A 62 0.33 -26.29 11.49
C ARG A 62 0.32 -27.62 12.24
N ASN A 63 1.49 -28.21 12.45
CA ASN A 63 1.66 -29.48 13.14
C ASN A 63 1.98 -29.31 14.63
N ASN A 64 1.88 -28.08 15.17
CA ASN A 64 2.21 -27.75 16.58
C ASN A 64 3.59 -28.25 17.02
N VAL A 65 4.58 -28.25 16.11
CA VAL A 65 5.96 -28.60 16.43
C VAL A 65 6.53 -27.52 17.37
N PRO A 66 7.16 -27.87 18.50
CA PRO A 66 7.76 -26.88 19.38
C PRO A 66 8.94 -26.16 18.69
N PRO A 67 9.13 -24.84 18.92
CA PRO A 67 10.25 -24.12 18.36
C PRO A 67 11.57 -24.61 18.94
N SER A 68 12.65 -24.56 18.15
CA SER A 68 14.00 -24.98 18.60
C SER A 68 14.74 -23.95 19.45
N HIS A 69 14.14 -22.78 19.68
CA HIS A 69 14.66 -21.69 20.53
C HIS A 69 13.88 -21.58 21.84
N ASN A 70 14.52 -20.98 22.86
CA ASN A 70 13.94 -20.82 24.22
C ASN A 70 13.21 -19.46 24.39
N ILE A 71 13.05 -18.66 23.36
CA ILE A 71 12.44 -17.33 23.46
C ILE A 71 10.94 -17.48 23.65
N PRO A 72 10.34 -16.97 24.75
CA PRO A 72 8.88 -16.99 24.90
C PRO A 72 8.23 -16.06 23.88
N ILE A 73 7.22 -16.57 23.20
CA ILE A 73 6.45 -15.83 22.21
C ILE A 73 4.99 -15.87 22.61
N ASP A 74 4.45 -14.69 22.95
CA ASP A 74 3.02 -14.52 23.17
C ASP A 74 2.31 -14.38 21.81
N GLY A 75 1.44 -15.33 21.48
CA GLY A 75 0.68 -15.35 20.24
C GLY A 75 1.26 -16.27 19.15
N ASN A 76 1.38 -15.79 17.93
CA ASN A 76 1.76 -16.64 16.79
C ASN A 76 3.29 -16.91 16.75
N ILE A 77 3.68 -18.15 17.07
CA ILE A 77 5.08 -18.59 17.13
C ILE A 77 5.79 -18.39 15.77
N TYR A 78 5.14 -18.68 14.64
CA TYR A 78 5.73 -18.53 13.31
C TYR A 78 6.15 -17.08 13.01
N THR A 79 5.26 -16.12 13.27
CA THR A 79 5.55 -14.69 13.00
C THR A 79 6.54 -14.12 14.03
N GLY A 80 6.44 -14.54 15.30
CA GLY A 80 7.38 -14.11 16.35
C GLY A 80 8.79 -14.59 16.06
N THR A 81 8.98 -15.88 15.75
CA THR A 81 10.29 -16.46 15.39
C THR A 81 10.88 -15.79 14.16
N ALA A 82 10.07 -15.54 13.11
CA ALA A 82 10.52 -14.85 11.91
C ALA A 82 10.99 -13.40 12.21
N THR A 83 10.35 -12.73 13.17
CA THR A 83 10.73 -11.38 13.60
C THR A 83 12.10 -11.37 14.28
N TYR A 84 12.35 -12.31 15.20
CA TYR A 84 13.66 -12.47 15.83
C TYR A 84 14.74 -12.89 14.85
N LYS A 85 14.46 -13.85 13.97
CA LYS A 85 15.38 -14.24 12.89
C LYS A 85 15.79 -13.06 12.04
N SER A 86 14.84 -12.22 11.63
CA SER A 86 15.10 -11.01 10.84
C SER A 86 15.99 -10.01 11.58
N ALA A 87 15.83 -9.83 12.90
CA ALA A 87 16.69 -8.95 13.69
C ALA A 87 18.13 -9.48 13.79
N VAL A 88 18.31 -10.77 14.08
CA VAL A 88 19.61 -11.43 14.15
C VAL A 88 20.33 -11.43 12.80
N THR A 89 19.61 -11.61 11.68
CA THR A 89 20.19 -11.49 10.33
C THR A 89 20.76 -10.10 10.10
N ARG A 90 20.07 -9.03 10.54
CA ARG A 90 20.61 -7.66 10.46
C ARG A 90 21.83 -7.45 11.34
N TYR A 91 21.88 -8.10 12.51
CA TYR A 91 23.07 -8.05 13.35
C TYR A 91 24.25 -8.78 12.72
N LEU A 92 24.03 -9.91 12.06
CA LEU A 92 25.05 -10.60 11.27
C LEU A 92 25.63 -9.70 10.18
N GLU A 93 24.77 -9.05 9.37
CA GLU A 93 25.19 -8.11 8.34
C GLU A 93 26.03 -6.95 8.91
N PHE A 94 25.65 -6.42 10.07
CA PHE A 94 26.42 -5.39 10.77
C PHE A 94 27.83 -5.87 11.16
N LYS A 95 27.93 -7.08 11.71
CA LYS A 95 29.23 -7.65 12.11
C LYS A 95 30.13 -7.92 10.90
N GLU A 96 29.59 -8.40 9.79
CA GLU A 96 30.32 -8.61 8.55
C GLU A 96 30.80 -7.28 7.94
N TYR A 97 29.94 -6.27 7.94
CA TYR A 97 30.31 -4.92 7.52
C TYR A 97 31.45 -4.34 8.37
N SER A 98 31.40 -4.51 9.70
CA SER A 98 32.46 -4.04 10.61
C SER A 98 33.80 -4.75 10.41
N LEU A 99 33.80 -5.98 9.90
CA LEU A 99 35.02 -6.73 9.59
C LEU A 99 35.61 -6.40 8.21
N SER A 100 34.76 -5.98 7.26
CA SER A 100 35.17 -5.66 5.89
C SER A 100 35.63 -4.21 5.71
N SER A 101 35.42 -3.33 6.67
CA SER A 101 35.93 -1.96 6.67
C SER A 101 37.44 -1.99 6.97
N PRO A 102 38.31 -1.42 6.11
CA PRO A 102 39.76 -1.42 6.34
C PRO A 102 40.06 -0.72 7.67
N SER A 103 40.78 -1.41 8.55
CA SER A 103 41.29 -0.88 9.81
C SER A 103 42.16 0.32 9.53
N GLN A 104 41.64 1.53 9.68
CA GLN A 104 42.51 2.68 9.89
C GLN A 104 43.11 2.58 11.28
N SER A 105 44.39 2.27 11.29
CA SER A 105 45.27 2.39 12.46
C SER A 105 45.33 3.85 12.91
N ASN A 106 44.51 4.26 13.83
CA ASN A 106 44.71 5.43 14.67
C ASN A 106 44.02 5.16 16.03
N GLN A 107 44.76 4.48 16.90
CA GLN A 107 44.35 4.17 18.27
C GLN A 107 44.44 5.37 19.25
N GLU A 108 44.73 6.59 18.80
CA GLU A 108 44.88 7.76 19.68
C GLU A 108 43.73 8.79 19.67
N ALA A 109 42.67 8.58 18.88
CA ALA A 109 41.56 9.54 18.80
C ALA A 109 40.25 9.14 19.53
N ILE A 110 40.24 8.00 20.26
CA ILE A 110 38.95 7.46 20.82
C ILE A 110 38.72 7.88 22.27
N HIS A 111 39.64 8.61 22.91
CA HIS A 111 39.51 8.84 24.37
C HIS A 111 38.93 10.21 24.79
N THR A 112 38.32 11.00 23.91
CA THR A 112 37.71 12.29 24.31
C THR A 112 36.43 12.62 23.55
N TYR A 113 35.52 11.69 23.48
CA TYR A 113 34.15 12.06 23.11
C TYR A 113 33.29 12.19 24.37
N SER A 114 33.36 13.37 25.01
CA SER A 114 32.31 13.79 25.90
C SER A 114 31.04 13.98 25.10
N SER A 115 29.91 13.50 25.62
CA SER A 115 28.59 13.47 24.95
C SER A 115 28.05 14.84 24.48
N GLU A 116 28.76 15.92 24.74
CA GLU A 116 28.34 17.29 24.41
C GLU A 116 28.99 17.87 23.12
N LYS A 117 29.95 17.18 22.46
CA LYS A 117 30.68 17.73 21.31
C LYS A 117 30.46 17.01 19.98
N ILE A 118 29.62 15.99 19.89
CA ILE A 118 29.55 15.12 18.68
C ILE A 118 28.61 15.65 17.62
N PHE A 119 27.69 16.54 18.00
CA PHE A 119 26.85 17.20 17.00
C PHE A 119 27.03 18.70 17.15
N PRO A 120 27.79 19.37 16.26
CA PRO A 120 27.53 20.79 16.08
C PRO A 120 26.03 20.89 15.85
N LYS A 121 25.34 21.78 16.60
CA LYS A 121 23.93 22.11 16.35
C LYS A 121 23.85 22.28 14.84
N ARG A 122 23.23 21.29 14.16
CA ARG A 122 23.04 21.32 12.71
C ARG A 122 22.36 22.65 12.43
N ASN A 123 23.06 23.57 11.78
CA ASN A 123 22.38 24.68 11.14
C ASN A 123 21.34 24.02 10.23
N MET A 124 20.06 24.23 10.53
CA MET A 124 18.93 23.57 9.83
C MET A 124 18.75 24.05 8.39
N ASN A 125 19.76 24.62 7.79
CA ASN A 125 19.81 25.15 6.41
C ASN A 125 20.79 24.38 5.52
N MET A 126 21.00 23.08 5.75
CA MET A 126 21.59 22.25 4.70
C MET A 126 20.46 21.79 3.78
N ASP A 127 20.19 22.59 2.77
CA ASP A 127 19.33 22.18 1.66
C ASP A 127 19.99 21.03 0.92
N TRP A 128 19.17 20.03 0.57
CA TRP A 128 19.62 18.95 -0.30
C TRP A 128 20.08 19.55 -1.65
N PRO A 129 21.14 19.02 -2.26
CA PRO A 129 21.53 19.46 -3.61
C PRO A 129 20.35 19.27 -4.55
N VAL A 130 20.14 20.26 -5.40
CA VAL A 130 19.11 20.19 -6.44
C VAL A 130 19.61 19.25 -7.54
N TRP A 131 18.98 18.09 -7.65
CA TRP A 131 19.26 17.16 -8.75
C TRP A 131 18.38 17.46 -9.94
N GLU A 132 18.91 17.20 -11.14
CA GLU A 132 18.11 17.34 -12.37
C GLU A 132 16.92 16.37 -12.37
N LEU A 133 15.76 16.91 -12.68
CA LEU A 133 14.54 16.13 -12.88
C LEU A 133 14.47 15.65 -14.34
N PRO A 134 13.81 14.52 -14.61
CA PRO A 134 13.59 14.04 -15.95
C PRO A 134 12.88 15.10 -16.81
N SER A 135 13.32 15.27 -18.05
CA SER A 135 12.65 16.16 -19.02
C SER A 135 11.27 15.63 -19.39
N SER A 136 10.40 16.49 -19.91
CA SER A 136 9.07 16.08 -20.42
C SER A 136 9.18 15.02 -21.51
N SER A 137 10.22 15.04 -22.35
CA SER A 137 10.46 14.00 -23.35
C SER A 137 10.84 12.66 -22.74
N THR A 138 11.61 12.66 -21.64
CA THR A 138 11.91 11.43 -20.88
C THR A 138 10.65 10.85 -20.28
N ILE A 139 9.78 11.69 -19.68
CA ILE A 139 8.50 11.25 -19.10
C ILE A 139 7.55 10.72 -20.18
N LEU A 140 7.50 11.37 -21.37
CA LEU A 140 6.73 10.90 -22.50
C LEU A 140 7.19 9.52 -22.98
N ASN A 141 8.49 9.29 -23.10
CA ASN A 141 9.03 7.98 -23.47
C ASN A 141 8.68 6.91 -22.42
N LEU A 142 8.73 7.26 -21.12
CA LEU A 142 8.27 6.38 -20.06
C LEU A 142 6.79 6.03 -20.19
N ALA A 143 5.92 7.01 -20.49
CA ALA A 143 4.51 6.78 -20.76
C ALA A 143 4.29 5.82 -21.95
N ARG A 144 5.03 6.01 -23.06
CA ARG A 144 4.98 5.11 -24.23
C ARG A 144 5.39 3.67 -23.89
N MET A 145 6.34 3.49 -22.98
CA MET A 145 6.74 2.16 -22.52
C MET A 145 5.68 1.48 -21.64
N ILE A 146 4.89 2.23 -20.89
CA ILE A 146 3.87 1.70 -19.98
C ILE A 146 2.58 1.34 -20.73
N ILE A 147 2.14 2.20 -21.63
CA ILE A 147 0.81 2.19 -22.28
C ILE A 147 0.43 0.84 -22.92
N PRO A 148 1.29 0.12 -23.65
CA PRO A 148 0.92 -1.17 -24.24
C PRO A 148 0.61 -2.27 -23.21
N TYR A 149 1.02 -2.08 -21.98
CA TYR A 149 0.86 -3.06 -20.90
C TYR A 149 -0.28 -2.74 -19.93
N ILE A 150 -0.90 -1.56 -20.02
CA ILE A 150 -2.07 -1.22 -19.20
C ILE A 150 -3.22 -2.14 -19.58
N ARG A 151 -3.96 -2.59 -18.55
CA ARG A 151 -5.22 -3.31 -18.73
C ARG A 151 -6.34 -2.49 -18.13
N PHE A 152 -7.25 -2.06 -18.98
CA PHE A 152 -8.52 -1.42 -18.65
C PHE A 152 -9.63 -2.47 -18.70
N LEU A 153 -10.70 -2.31 -17.91
CA LEU A 153 -11.90 -3.12 -18.10
C LEU A 153 -12.65 -2.69 -19.38
N HIS A 154 -13.33 -3.64 -20.00
CA HIS A 154 -14.19 -3.32 -21.16
C HIS A 154 -15.30 -2.34 -20.75
N PRO A 155 -15.65 -1.34 -21.60
CA PRO A 155 -16.68 -0.34 -21.27
C PRO A 155 -18.01 -0.93 -20.82
N SER A 156 -18.47 -2.03 -21.42
CA SER A 156 -19.72 -2.69 -21.06
C SER A 156 -19.74 -3.19 -19.60
N ILE A 157 -18.59 -3.58 -19.04
CA ILE A 157 -18.48 -3.99 -17.64
C ILE A 157 -18.69 -2.78 -16.71
N VAL A 158 -18.09 -1.64 -17.07
CA VAL A 158 -18.25 -0.39 -16.32
C VAL A 158 -19.72 0.06 -16.37
N GLU A 159 -20.35 -0.03 -17.56
CA GLU A 159 -21.75 0.30 -17.80
C GLU A 159 -22.68 -0.54 -16.91
N ALA A 160 -22.50 -1.85 -16.88
CA ALA A 160 -23.32 -2.75 -16.06
C ALA A 160 -23.24 -2.39 -14.55
N VAL A 161 -22.07 -1.97 -14.06
CA VAL A 161 -21.93 -1.53 -12.66
C VAL A 161 -22.62 -0.19 -12.42
N VAL A 162 -22.55 0.74 -13.38
CA VAL A 162 -23.24 2.04 -13.30
C VAL A 162 -24.75 1.85 -13.31
N GLU A 163 -25.29 1.05 -14.23
CA GLU A 163 -26.72 0.75 -14.32
C GLU A 163 -27.24 0.12 -13.03
N ASP A 164 -26.47 -0.83 -12.46
CA ASP A 164 -26.85 -1.45 -11.20
C ASP A 164 -26.79 -0.44 -10.02
N ASN A 165 -25.82 0.49 -10.04
CA ASN A 165 -25.78 1.60 -9.08
C ASN A 165 -27.02 2.49 -9.20
N GLU A 166 -27.42 2.90 -10.40
CA GLU A 166 -28.56 3.77 -10.60
C GLU A 166 -29.87 3.08 -10.16
N LYS A 167 -30.02 1.78 -10.45
CA LYS A 167 -31.16 0.98 -10.03
C LYS A 167 -31.32 0.91 -8.50
N HIS A 168 -30.21 0.84 -7.75
CA HIS A 168 -30.25 0.66 -6.29
C HIS A 168 -29.85 1.92 -5.51
N ARG A 169 -29.63 3.03 -6.20
CA ARG A 169 -29.05 4.26 -5.67
C ARG A 169 -29.78 4.78 -4.43
N GLU A 170 -31.09 4.90 -4.49
CA GLU A 170 -31.87 5.50 -3.40
C GLU A 170 -31.82 4.65 -2.11
N VAL A 171 -31.84 3.34 -2.25
CA VAL A 171 -31.72 2.41 -1.11
C VAL A 171 -30.33 2.53 -0.49
N TRP A 172 -29.31 2.51 -1.30
CA TRP A 172 -27.93 2.57 -0.81
C TRP A 172 -27.57 3.94 -0.22
N LYS A 173 -28.04 5.04 -0.82
CA LYS A 173 -27.89 6.37 -0.24
C LYS A 173 -28.56 6.47 1.14
N ARG A 174 -29.79 5.98 1.29
CA ARG A 174 -30.49 5.95 2.57
C ARG A 174 -29.69 5.19 3.63
N ASN A 175 -29.20 4.01 3.29
CA ASN A 175 -28.41 3.19 4.21
C ASN A 175 -27.09 3.84 4.64
N LEU A 176 -26.44 4.62 3.78
CA LEU A 176 -25.25 5.40 4.13
C LEU A 176 -25.63 6.56 5.09
N ILE A 177 -26.71 7.30 4.78
CA ILE A 177 -27.20 8.41 5.61
C ILE A 177 -27.59 7.94 7.02
N GLU A 178 -28.27 6.81 7.16
CA GLU A 178 -28.61 6.21 8.45
C GLU A 178 -27.39 5.90 9.33
N ARG A 179 -26.22 5.81 8.73
CA ARG A 179 -24.93 5.60 9.40
C ARG A 179 -24.04 6.84 9.45
N ASN A 180 -24.62 8.02 9.21
CA ASN A 180 -23.94 9.32 9.19
C ASN A 180 -22.79 9.36 8.17
N ILE A 181 -22.95 8.68 7.03
CA ILE A 181 -21.99 8.71 5.91
C ILE A 181 -22.64 9.51 4.79
N ASP A 182 -21.90 10.53 4.29
CA ASP A 182 -22.36 11.28 3.13
C ASP A 182 -22.31 10.38 1.88
N PRO A 183 -23.46 10.12 1.24
CA PRO A 183 -23.51 9.24 0.08
C PRO A 183 -22.74 9.79 -1.12
N ASP A 184 -22.56 11.10 -1.24
CA ASP A 184 -21.83 11.71 -2.35
C ASP A 184 -20.32 11.44 -2.30
N PHE A 185 -19.80 10.92 -1.17
CA PHE A 185 -18.43 10.39 -1.11
C PHE A 185 -18.25 9.10 -1.91
N TYR A 186 -19.35 8.39 -2.25
CA TYR A 186 -19.33 7.09 -2.92
C TYR A 186 -20.22 7.03 -4.15
N LEU A 187 -21.43 7.60 -4.07
CA LEU A 187 -22.51 7.44 -5.04
C LEU A 187 -22.90 8.78 -5.67
N TRP A 188 -21.92 9.51 -6.23
CA TRP A 188 -22.26 10.65 -7.10
C TRP A 188 -23.00 10.18 -8.34
N GLU A 189 -23.62 11.08 -9.07
CA GLU A 189 -24.38 10.78 -10.28
C GLU A 189 -23.53 9.97 -11.26
N LYS A 190 -24.09 8.85 -11.75
CA LYS A 190 -23.41 7.89 -12.65
C LYS A 190 -22.04 7.42 -12.11
N SER A 191 -21.89 7.28 -10.80
CA SER A 191 -20.68 6.72 -10.20
C SER A 191 -20.52 5.25 -10.56
N SER A 192 -19.31 4.82 -10.87
CA SER A 192 -18.94 3.41 -11.08
C SER A 192 -18.41 2.74 -9.81
N CYS A 193 -18.73 3.28 -8.62
CA CYS A 193 -18.30 2.71 -7.34
C CYS A 193 -18.91 1.32 -7.11
N ALA A 194 -18.10 0.28 -7.08
CA ALA A 194 -18.59 -1.08 -6.95
C ALA A 194 -19.06 -1.43 -5.52
N PHE A 195 -18.45 -0.84 -4.49
CA PHE A 195 -18.76 -1.14 -3.10
C PHE A 195 -18.90 0.16 -2.28
N PRO A 196 -20.07 0.82 -2.32
CA PRO A 196 -20.33 2.02 -1.53
C PRO A 196 -20.15 1.76 -0.02
N GLY A 197 -19.50 2.68 0.67
CA GLY A 197 -19.20 2.54 2.09
C GLY A 197 -17.89 1.81 2.41
N ILE A 198 -17.15 1.34 1.40
CA ILE A 198 -15.84 0.75 1.58
C ILE A 198 -14.76 1.72 1.11
N ARG A 199 -13.85 2.09 1.99
CA ARG A 199 -12.68 2.91 1.65
C ARG A 199 -11.37 2.28 2.04
N ARG A 200 -10.29 2.78 1.49
CA ARG A 200 -8.96 2.39 1.95
C ARG A 200 -8.65 3.01 3.31
N HIS A 201 -7.92 2.29 4.14
CA HIS A 201 -7.35 2.87 5.36
C HIS A 201 -6.30 3.96 5.03
N SER A 202 -6.19 4.97 5.89
CA SER A 202 -5.24 6.07 5.70
C SER A 202 -3.79 5.67 6.04
N GLY A 203 -3.58 4.61 6.81
CA GLY A 203 -2.27 4.12 7.18
C GLY A 203 -2.31 2.95 8.16
N SER A 204 -1.13 2.42 8.51
CA SER A 204 -0.97 1.27 9.40
C SER A 204 -1.55 1.48 10.80
N GLN A 205 -1.57 2.72 11.28
CA GLN A 205 -2.14 3.07 12.59
C GLN A 205 -3.67 2.92 12.57
N GLU A 206 -4.33 3.44 11.54
CA GLU A 206 -5.79 3.32 11.40
C GLU A 206 -6.24 1.87 11.27
N ILE A 207 -5.58 1.08 10.41
CA ILE A 207 -5.94 -0.34 10.25
C ILE A 207 -5.67 -1.14 11.52
N SER A 208 -4.61 -0.83 12.27
CA SER A 208 -4.33 -1.46 13.56
C SER A 208 -5.37 -1.10 14.60
N PHE A 209 -5.78 0.17 14.65
CA PHE A 209 -6.85 0.63 15.53
C PHE A 209 -8.17 -0.05 15.17
N TYR A 210 -8.55 -0.07 13.90
CA TYR A 210 -9.74 -0.74 13.39
C TYR A 210 -9.77 -2.23 13.77
N LYS A 211 -8.68 -2.96 13.56
CA LYS A 211 -8.59 -4.38 13.93
C LYS A 211 -8.78 -4.63 15.42
N LYS A 212 -8.29 -3.74 16.28
CA LYS A 212 -8.49 -3.83 17.74
C LYS A 212 -9.92 -3.48 18.18
N GLN A 213 -10.65 -2.73 17.38
CA GLN A 213 -12.01 -2.25 17.72
C GLN A 213 -13.12 -3.10 17.08
N ILE A 214 -12.79 -3.95 16.10
CA ILE A 214 -13.75 -4.86 15.44
C ILE A 214 -14.53 -5.74 16.46
N GLU A 215 -13.88 -6.08 17.58
CA GLU A 215 -14.53 -6.85 18.66
C GLU A 215 -15.53 -6.01 19.49
N ARG A 216 -15.53 -4.69 19.35
CA ARG A 216 -16.42 -3.79 20.04
C ARG A 216 -17.60 -3.46 19.13
N LYS A 217 -18.77 -3.99 19.40
CA LYS A 217 -20.01 -3.89 18.60
C LYS A 217 -20.48 -2.47 18.24
N ASN A 218 -19.91 -1.41 18.80
CA ASN A 218 -20.31 -0.01 18.61
C ASN A 218 -19.20 0.86 17.99
N PHE A 219 -18.26 0.27 17.27
CA PHE A 219 -17.21 1.05 16.65
C PHE A 219 -17.71 1.69 15.33
N GLN A 220 -17.72 3.02 15.30
CA GLN A 220 -17.94 3.78 14.07
C GLN A 220 -16.61 4.02 13.37
N ILE A 221 -16.52 3.60 12.13
CA ILE A 221 -15.43 3.98 11.24
C ILE A 221 -15.78 5.35 10.67
N ASN A 222 -14.80 6.26 10.66
CA ASN A 222 -15.01 7.58 10.10
C ASN A 222 -15.34 7.48 8.60
N GLU A 223 -16.53 7.92 8.22
CA GLU A 223 -17.03 8.05 6.84
C GLU A 223 -17.01 6.75 6.01
N ALA A 224 -17.02 5.60 6.66
CA ALA A 224 -17.06 4.31 5.98
C ALA A 224 -17.76 3.23 6.82
N LEU A 225 -18.29 2.21 6.15
CA LEU A 225 -18.79 0.99 6.76
C LEU A 225 -17.66 -0.01 7.01
N ARG A 226 -16.63 0.03 6.18
CA ARG A 226 -15.49 -0.88 6.25
C ARG A 226 -14.22 -0.25 5.71
N LEU A 227 -13.09 -0.58 6.38
CA LEU A 227 -11.75 -0.32 5.86
C LEU A 227 -11.23 -1.55 5.12
N ASP A 228 -10.54 -1.33 4.01
CA ASP A 228 -9.93 -2.37 3.20
C ASP A 228 -8.48 -2.02 2.80
N ASP A 229 -7.72 -3.04 2.43
CA ASP A 229 -6.36 -2.93 1.91
C ASP A 229 -6.21 -3.68 0.58
N ASN A 230 -6.75 -3.10 -0.48
CA ASN A 230 -6.68 -3.60 -1.86
C ASN A 230 -7.32 -4.98 -2.13
N THR A 231 -8.32 -5.38 -1.36
CA THR A 231 -9.08 -6.62 -1.62
C THR A 231 -10.32 -6.34 -2.47
N PHE A 232 -11.15 -5.40 -2.03
CA PHE A 232 -12.43 -5.10 -2.68
C PHE A 232 -12.30 -4.62 -4.14
N PRO A 233 -11.37 -3.72 -4.47
CA PRO A 233 -11.18 -3.31 -5.88
C PRO A 233 -10.81 -4.45 -6.82
N LYS A 234 -10.31 -5.57 -6.31
CA LYS A 234 -9.89 -6.73 -7.11
C LYS A 234 -11.03 -7.71 -7.39
N HIS A 235 -12.17 -7.61 -6.68
CA HIS A 235 -13.26 -8.57 -6.88
C HIS A 235 -13.82 -8.53 -8.28
N ILE A 236 -14.07 -7.33 -8.86
CA ILE A 236 -14.59 -7.22 -10.24
C ILE A 236 -13.65 -7.93 -11.24
N TRP A 237 -12.35 -7.67 -11.15
CA TRP A 237 -11.37 -8.31 -12.02
C TRP A 237 -11.35 -9.83 -11.85
N SER A 238 -11.44 -10.31 -10.59
CA SER A 238 -11.46 -11.74 -10.31
C SER A 238 -12.72 -12.42 -10.86
N PHE A 239 -13.88 -11.79 -10.75
CA PHE A 239 -15.11 -12.34 -11.31
C PHE A 239 -15.07 -12.36 -12.84
N ILE A 240 -14.67 -11.27 -13.49
CA ILE A 240 -14.63 -11.19 -14.97
C ILE A 240 -13.75 -12.29 -15.56
N PHE A 241 -12.60 -12.59 -14.96
CA PHE A 241 -11.64 -13.56 -15.51
C PHE A 241 -11.68 -14.95 -14.89
N LEU A 242 -12.20 -15.10 -13.66
CA LEU A 242 -12.13 -16.36 -12.90
C LEU A 242 -13.48 -16.80 -12.33
N ASP A 243 -14.54 -16.04 -12.57
CA ASP A 243 -15.89 -16.26 -12.05
C ASP A 243 -15.94 -16.54 -10.53
N SER A 244 -15.11 -15.86 -9.78
CA SER A 244 -15.02 -16.07 -8.33
C SER A 244 -14.47 -14.84 -7.59
N PRO A 245 -14.81 -14.70 -6.29
CA PRO A 245 -14.26 -13.62 -5.47
C PRO A 245 -12.72 -13.67 -5.43
N PHE A 246 -12.08 -12.49 -5.38
CA PHE A 246 -10.65 -12.40 -5.18
C PHE A 246 -10.25 -13.02 -3.83
N LYS A 247 -9.30 -13.95 -3.86
CA LYS A 247 -8.81 -14.65 -2.65
C LYS A 247 -7.43 -14.13 -2.23
N ASN A 248 -6.38 -14.43 -2.98
CA ASN A 248 -5.01 -14.07 -2.55
C ASN A 248 -4.03 -13.80 -3.69
N LYS A 249 -4.37 -14.10 -4.94
CA LYS A 249 -3.44 -13.97 -6.07
C LYS A 249 -4.16 -13.29 -7.23
N GLY A 250 -3.63 -12.15 -7.66
CA GLY A 250 -3.98 -11.51 -8.92
C GLY A 250 -3.22 -12.12 -10.12
N PRO A 251 -3.33 -11.51 -11.29
CA PRO A 251 -2.57 -11.91 -12.47
C PRO A 251 -1.07 -11.94 -12.17
N SER A 252 -0.37 -12.98 -12.65
CA SER A 252 1.07 -13.11 -12.42
C SER A 252 1.83 -11.95 -13.07
N GLY A 253 2.74 -11.33 -12.31
CA GLY A 253 3.54 -10.20 -12.77
C GLY A 253 2.81 -8.86 -12.84
N TYR A 254 1.53 -8.79 -12.47
CA TYR A 254 0.72 -7.57 -12.52
C TYR A 254 0.19 -7.17 -11.15
N SER A 255 0.06 -5.88 -10.93
CA SER A 255 -0.58 -5.30 -9.74
C SER A 255 -1.69 -4.33 -10.11
N LEU A 256 -2.72 -4.29 -9.27
CA LEU A 256 -3.79 -3.31 -9.38
C LEU A 256 -3.29 -1.93 -8.97
N ALA A 257 -3.58 -0.94 -9.80
CA ALA A 257 -3.36 0.47 -9.53
C ALA A 257 -4.67 1.26 -9.58
N HIS A 258 -4.70 2.38 -8.87
CA HIS A 258 -5.76 3.39 -8.95
C HIS A 258 -5.22 4.62 -9.65
N LEU A 259 -5.91 5.12 -10.66
CA LEU A 259 -5.47 6.28 -11.44
C LEU A 259 -5.72 7.58 -10.71
N ALA A 260 -6.94 7.78 -10.21
CA ALA A 260 -7.27 8.92 -9.37
C ALA A 260 -7.01 8.60 -7.89
N ASP A 261 -6.46 9.56 -7.16
CA ASP A 261 -6.18 9.39 -5.74
C ASP A 261 -7.49 9.37 -4.92
N HIS A 262 -7.69 8.30 -4.19
CA HIS A 262 -8.81 8.06 -3.29
C HIS A 262 -8.45 8.24 -1.81
N LYS A 263 -7.22 8.66 -1.51
CA LYS A 263 -6.73 8.82 -0.14
C LYS A 263 -6.95 10.25 0.35
N GLU A 264 -7.30 10.37 1.63
CA GLU A 264 -7.34 11.65 2.33
C GLU A 264 -5.94 12.24 2.57
N TYR A 265 -5.26 12.67 1.53
CA TYR A 265 -4.10 13.50 1.73
C TYR A 265 -4.48 14.96 1.52
N LYS A 266 -4.18 15.79 2.51
CA LYS A 266 -4.27 17.25 2.38
C LYS A 266 -3.70 17.68 1.03
N ASN A 267 -4.56 18.21 0.18
CA ASN A 267 -4.24 18.90 -1.08
C ASN A 267 -3.75 18.06 -2.28
N ARG A 268 -3.74 16.71 -2.25
CA ARG A 268 -3.31 15.93 -3.42
C ARG A 268 -4.36 15.81 -4.53
N ASN A 269 -5.65 15.80 -4.19
CA ASN A 269 -6.74 15.71 -5.17
C ASN A 269 -6.79 16.91 -6.14
N GLN A 270 -6.07 17.99 -5.87
CA GLN A 270 -6.04 19.19 -6.70
C GLN A 270 -5.08 19.10 -7.90
N TYR A 271 -4.17 18.14 -7.95
CA TYR A 271 -3.20 18.08 -9.06
C TYR A 271 -3.80 17.55 -10.35
N GLU A 272 -4.75 16.63 -10.30
CA GLU A 272 -5.33 15.96 -11.45
C GLU A 272 -6.68 16.52 -11.85
N PHE A 273 -7.32 17.31 -11.00
CA PHE A 273 -8.66 17.81 -11.18
C PHE A 273 -8.75 19.33 -11.05
N PHE A 274 -9.70 19.92 -11.77
CA PHE A 274 -10.22 21.25 -11.48
C PHE A 274 -11.52 21.11 -10.71
N GLY A 275 -11.72 21.93 -9.69
CA GLY A 275 -12.94 21.95 -8.88
C GLY A 275 -12.98 23.08 -7.87
N PRO A 276 -14.08 23.21 -7.11
CA PRO A 276 -14.22 24.24 -6.11
C PRO A 276 -13.13 24.14 -5.05
N GLN A 277 -12.59 25.28 -4.62
CA GLN A 277 -11.51 25.32 -3.63
C GLN A 277 -11.97 24.92 -2.21
N ASN A 278 -13.24 25.22 -1.87
CA ASN A 278 -13.84 24.94 -0.57
C ASN A 278 -14.95 23.90 -0.71
N HIS A 279 -14.59 22.64 -0.84
CA HIS A 279 -15.55 21.54 -0.88
C HIS A 279 -15.28 20.53 0.24
N ASN A 280 -16.36 19.97 0.77
CA ASN A 280 -16.30 18.88 1.75
C ASN A 280 -16.39 17.52 1.10
N ILE A 281 -16.39 17.43 -0.24
CA ILE A 281 -16.54 16.17 -0.98
C ILE A 281 -15.24 15.38 -0.86
N LYS A 282 -15.37 14.15 -0.40
CA LYS A 282 -14.30 13.17 -0.33
C LYS A 282 -14.51 12.11 -1.40
N PHE A 283 -13.43 11.65 -1.99
CA PHE A 283 -13.51 10.70 -3.11
C PHE A 283 -13.29 9.26 -2.67
N HIS A 284 -13.87 8.88 -1.53
CA HIS A 284 -13.72 7.52 -0.99
C HIS A 284 -14.17 6.43 -1.97
N GLY A 285 -15.23 6.70 -2.73
CA GLY A 285 -15.76 5.80 -3.74
C GLY A 285 -14.79 5.47 -4.86
N LEU A 286 -13.84 6.38 -5.18
CA LEU A 286 -12.79 6.11 -6.18
C LEU A 286 -11.98 4.86 -5.85
N TYR A 287 -11.92 4.48 -4.57
CA TYR A 287 -11.21 3.27 -4.15
C TYR A 287 -11.78 1.99 -4.75
N THR A 288 -13.08 1.90 -4.91
CA THR A 288 -13.75 0.74 -5.52
C THR A 288 -14.42 1.05 -6.86
N CYS A 289 -14.21 2.27 -7.42
CA CYS A 289 -14.68 2.58 -8.76
C CYS A 289 -14.01 1.71 -9.81
N VAL A 290 -14.81 0.97 -10.57
CA VAL A 290 -14.31 0.07 -11.61
C VAL A 290 -13.62 0.83 -12.75
N SER A 291 -14.07 2.05 -13.04
CA SER A 291 -13.41 2.95 -14.00
C SER A 291 -12.06 3.50 -13.53
N ASN A 292 -11.78 3.45 -12.22
CA ASN A 292 -10.54 3.98 -11.61
C ASN A 292 -9.47 2.92 -11.39
N THR A 293 -9.76 1.65 -11.67
CA THR A 293 -8.84 0.53 -11.43
C THR A 293 -8.27 0.00 -12.72
N ILE A 294 -6.96 -0.21 -12.74
CA ILE A 294 -6.22 -0.80 -13.85
C ILE A 294 -5.27 -1.87 -13.33
N TYR A 295 -4.81 -2.74 -14.22
CA TYR A 295 -3.67 -3.60 -13.94
C TYR A 295 -2.45 -3.17 -14.76
N LEU A 296 -1.29 -3.15 -14.11
CA LEU A 296 0.02 -2.84 -14.69
C LEU A 296 1.05 -3.89 -14.28
N PRO A 297 2.07 -4.16 -15.12
CA PRO A 297 3.24 -4.91 -14.70
C PRO A 297 3.87 -4.30 -13.43
N ASN A 298 4.33 -5.16 -12.52
CA ASN A 298 4.90 -4.71 -11.25
C ASN A 298 6.07 -3.73 -11.42
N GLU A 299 6.87 -3.94 -12.46
CA GLU A 299 8.05 -3.13 -12.79
C GLU A 299 7.67 -1.71 -13.28
N LEU A 300 6.44 -1.55 -13.81
CA LEU A 300 5.96 -0.29 -14.41
C LEU A 300 4.97 0.46 -13.51
N LEU A 301 4.71 -0.02 -12.30
CA LEU A 301 3.71 0.56 -11.40
C LEU A 301 4.13 1.91 -10.81
N LYS A 302 5.40 2.07 -10.45
CA LYS A 302 5.89 3.25 -9.73
C LYS A 302 5.68 4.60 -10.44
N PRO A 303 5.86 4.73 -11.75
CA PRO A 303 5.60 5.98 -12.44
C PRO A 303 4.17 6.50 -12.25
N THR A 304 3.18 5.62 -12.15
CA THR A 304 1.78 6.01 -11.91
C THR A 304 1.54 6.53 -10.49
N ASP A 305 2.37 6.14 -9.52
CA ASP A 305 2.26 6.63 -8.15
C ASP A 305 2.85 8.04 -7.96
N PHE A 306 3.85 8.42 -8.76
CA PHE A 306 4.66 9.62 -8.50
C PHE A 306 4.63 10.69 -9.59
N ASN A 307 4.22 10.35 -10.83
CA ASN A 307 4.19 11.31 -11.93
C ASN A 307 2.76 11.75 -12.28
N SER A 308 2.47 13.03 -12.07
CA SER A 308 1.14 13.60 -12.31
C SER A 308 0.77 13.63 -13.80
N ASP A 309 1.72 13.90 -14.71
CA ASP A 309 1.45 13.99 -16.14
C ASP A 309 1.05 12.64 -16.72
N ILE A 310 1.72 11.58 -16.29
CA ILE A 310 1.35 10.19 -16.66
C ILE A 310 -0.05 9.85 -16.13
N ARG A 311 -0.37 10.21 -14.88
CA ARG A 311 -1.70 9.95 -14.32
C ARG A 311 -2.79 10.75 -15.04
N ILE A 312 -2.53 12.02 -15.35
CA ILE A 312 -3.46 12.87 -16.11
C ILE A 312 -3.68 12.29 -17.51
N LEU A 313 -2.64 11.81 -18.19
CA LEU A 313 -2.77 11.13 -19.47
C LEU A 313 -3.70 9.90 -19.37
N PHE A 314 -3.50 9.06 -18.35
CA PHE A 314 -4.32 7.87 -18.16
C PHE A 314 -5.75 8.20 -17.73
N LEU A 315 -5.94 9.25 -16.93
CA LEU A 315 -7.27 9.78 -16.60
C LEU A 315 -8.02 10.31 -17.82
N ASN A 316 -7.32 10.97 -18.76
CA ASN A 316 -7.91 11.37 -20.02
C ASN A 316 -8.29 10.16 -20.89
N LYS A 317 -7.48 9.07 -20.86
CA LYS A 317 -7.84 7.83 -21.56
C LYS A 317 -9.07 7.16 -20.95
N ILE A 318 -9.21 7.07 -19.65
CA ILE A 318 -10.44 6.52 -19.04
C ILE A 318 -11.64 7.44 -19.25
N GLN A 319 -11.44 8.75 -19.37
CA GLN A 319 -12.50 9.68 -19.76
C GLN A 319 -12.95 9.44 -21.22
N ASP A 320 -12.03 9.12 -22.11
CA ASP A 320 -12.32 8.71 -23.49
C ASP A 320 -13.10 7.39 -23.53
N LEU A 321 -12.67 6.39 -22.73
CA LEU A 321 -13.30 5.07 -22.68
C LEU A 321 -14.68 5.05 -22.00
N TYR A 322 -14.86 5.81 -20.93
CA TYR A 322 -16.01 5.67 -20.04
C TYR A 322 -16.80 6.94 -19.81
N GLY A 323 -16.36 8.09 -20.33
CA GLY A 323 -17.00 9.38 -20.03
C GLY A 323 -18.42 9.56 -20.56
N SER A 324 -18.84 8.76 -21.56
CA SER A 324 -20.24 8.67 -22.01
C SER A 324 -21.11 7.80 -21.08
N ILE A 325 -20.48 6.88 -20.35
CA ILE A 325 -21.11 5.86 -19.50
C ILE A 325 -21.22 6.35 -18.07
N CYS A 326 -20.11 6.86 -17.51
CA CYS A 326 -20.03 7.24 -16.10
C CYS A 326 -19.33 8.58 -15.88
N ASN A 327 -19.65 9.21 -14.77
CA ASN A 327 -18.82 10.29 -14.20
C ASN A 327 -17.65 9.70 -13.46
N ILE A 328 -16.46 9.75 -14.05
CA ILE A 328 -15.21 9.20 -13.46
C ILE A 328 -14.96 9.75 -12.06
N ILE A 329 -15.31 11.01 -11.84
CA ILE A 329 -15.23 11.73 -10.57
C ILE A 329 -16.55 12.49 -10.34
N HIS A 330 -16.79 12.96 -9.11
CA HIS A 330 -17.95 13.77 -8.78
C HIS A 330 -18.15 14.94 -9.79
N PRO A 331 -19.37 15.21 -10.28
CA PRO A 331 -19.63 16.18 -11.38
C PRO A 331 -19.17 17.61 -11.10
N SER A 332 -19.00 17.99 -9.83
CA SER A 332 -18.41 19.29 -9.46
C SER A 332 -16.93 19.45 -9.83
N PHE A 333 -16.29 18.38 -10.28
CA PHE A 333 -14.88 18.36 -10.68
C PHE A 333 -14.73 17.95 -12.12
N ARG A 334 -13.59 18.34 -12.70
CA ARG A 334 -13.21 17.98 -14.07
C ARG A 334 -11.77 17.49 -14.08
N ILE A 335 -11.49 16.45 -14.84
CA ILE A 335 -10.14 15.96 -15.09
C ILE A 335 -9.37 17.06 -15.86
N LYS A 336 -8.15 17.33 -15.43
CA LYS A 336 -7.26 18.24 -16.15
C LYS A 336 -6.93 17.67 -17.53
N PRO A 337 -6.84 18.51 -18.57
CA PRO A 337 -6.41 18.05 -19.89
C PRO A 337 -4.97 17.54 -19.81
N SER A 338 -4.69 16.44 -20.50
CA SER A 338 -3.33 15.96 -20.68
C SER A 338 -2.55 16.93 -21.60
N ILE A 339 -1.26 17.08 -21.29
CA ILE A 339 -0.31 17.81 -22.18
C ILE A 339 0.00 17.01 -23.43
N TRP A 340 -0.33 15.71 -23.47
CA TRP A 340 -0.15 14.81 -24.59
C TRP A 340 -1.50 14.38 -25.14
N ASN A 341 -1.60 14.28 -26.48
CA ASN A 341 -2.80 13.76 -27.11
C ASN A 341 -2.91 12.25 -26.89
N ILE A 342 -4.03 11.78 -26.34
CA ILE A 342 -4.25 10.35 -26.04
C ILE A 342 -4.26 9.47 -27.28
N HIS A 343 -4.56 10.04 -28.47
CA HIS A 343 -4.61 9.31 -29.74
C HIS A 343 -3.22 9.08 -30.37
N ASP A 344 -2.16 9.66 -29.79
CA ASP A 344 -0.77 9.46 -30.25
C ASP A 344 -0.10 8.23 -29.63
N PHE A 345 -0.89 7.34 -28.99
CA PHE A 345 -0.37 6.18 -28.25
C PHE A 345 -1.09 4.90 -28.65
N ASP A 346 -0.34 3.80 -28.70
CA ASP A 346 -0.84 2.45 -28.94
C ASP A 346 -1.36 1.82 -27.65
N TRP A 347 -2.58 2.17 -27.26
CA TRP A 347 -3.22 1.62 -26.07
C TRP A 347 -3.57 0.16 -26.26
N ALA A 348 -3.37 -0.63 -25.19
CA ALA A 348 -3.91 -1.98 -25.17
C ALA A 348 -5.45 -1.95 -25.19
N GLU A 349 -6.05 -2.92 -25.88
CA GLU A 349 -7.50 -3.10 -25.90
C GLU A 349 -8.04 -3.34 -24.49
N PRO A 350 -9.21 -2.78 -24.14
CA PRO A 350 -9.89 -3.06 -22.90
C PRO A 350 -10.18 -4.58 -22.76
N ALA A 351 -10.03 -5.09 -21.55
CA ALA A 351 -10.08 -6.51 -21.26
C ALA A 351 -11.38 -6.94 -20.57
N GLY A 352 -11.78 -8.19 -20.81
CA GLY A 352 -12.97 -8.82 -20.21
C GLY A 352 -14.24 -8.62 -21.05
N ASP A 353 -15.27 -9.34 -20.67
CA ASP A 353 -16.60 -9.29 -21.27
C ASP A 353 -17.69 -9.40 -20.19
N LEU A 354 -18.95 -9.49 -20.59
CA LEU A 354 -20.11 -9.57 -19.70
C LEU A 354 -20.43 -10.99 -19.21
N ALA A 355 -19.70 -12.02 -19.58
CA ALA A 355 -20.07 -13.40 -19.29
C ALA A 355 -20.32 -13.65 -17.78
N ASN A 356 -19.46 -13.10 -16.93
CA ASN A 356 -19.50 -13.34 -15.49
C ASN A 356 -20.01 -12.13 -14.68
N ILE A 357 -20.50 -11.08 -15.34
CA ILE A 357 -20.88 -9.84 -14.65
C ILE A 357 -22.06 -10.07 -13.69
N GLY A 358 -23.02 -10.92 -14.04
CA GLY A 358 -24.15 -11.24 -13.20
C GLY A 358 -23.75 -11.81 -11.84
N HIS A 359 -22.81 -12.74 -11.81
CA HIS A 359 -22.28 -13.33 -10.56
C HIS A 359 -21.53 -12.29 -9.73
N PHE A 360 -20.81 -11.35 -10.37
CA PHE A 360 -20.21 -10.24 -9.66
C PHE A 360 -21.24 -9.31 -9.02
N LEU A 361 -22.31 -8.95 -9.76
CA LEU A 361 -23.38 -8.08 -9.24
C LEU A 361 -24.10 -8.74 -8.06
N GLU A 362 -24.38 -10.03 -8.15
CA GLU A 362 -24.96 -10.79 -7.03
C GLU A 362 -24.04 -10.79 -5.81
N PHE A 363 -22.77 -11.12 -5.99
CA PHE A 363 -21.76 -11.10 -4.92
C PHE A 363 -21.65 -9.70 -4.27
N ARG A 364 -21.63 -8.62 -5.07
CA ARG A 364 -21.52 -7.27 -4.52
C ARG A 364 -22.74 -6.90 -3.70
N HIS A 365 -23.96 -7.28 -4.11
CA HIS A 365 -25.18 -7.06 -3.33
C HIS A 365 -25.09 -7.74 -1.96
N GLN A 366 -24.77 -9.03 -1.92
CA GLN A 366 -24.58 -9.77 -0.69
C GLN A 366 -23.50 -9.15 0.21
N ALA A 367 -22.39 -8.72 -0.36
CA ALA A 367 -21.30 -8.06 0.36
C ALA A 367 -21.77 -6.72 0.97
N ILE A 368 -22.46 -5.89 0.20
CA ILE A 368 -23.00 -4.60 0.65
C ILE A 368 -24.03 -4.81 1.75
N GLU A 369 -25.01 -5.71 1.57
CA GLU A 369 -26.02 -6.04 2.59
C GLU A 369 -25.36 -6.50 3.89
N SER A 370 -24.35 -7.34 3.82
CA SER A 370 -23.62 -7.80 5.01
C SER A 370 -22.95 -6.68 5.80
N LEU A 371 -22.63 -5.56 5.16
CA LEU A 371 -22.06 -4.38 5.82
C LEU A 371 -23.15 -3.58 6.56
N TRP A 372 -24.37 -3.60 6.07
CA TRP A 372 -25.47 -2.85 6.66
C TRP A 372 -26.13 -3.57 7.83
N GLN A 373 -26.04 -4.89 7.89
CA GLN A 373 -26.54 -5.71 8.99
C GLN A 373 -25.66 -5.70 10.25
N ARG A 374 -24.46 -5.11 10.17
CA ARG A 374 -23.49 -4.97 11.27
C ARG A 374 -23.67 -3.65 12.01
#